data_591599389415e2d5b06e18436107cb9f
#
_entry.id   591599389415e2d5b06e18436107cb9f
#
_cell.length_a   1.000
_cell.length_b   1.000
_cell.length_c   1.000
_cell.angle_alpha   90.00
_cell.angle_beta   90.00
_cell.angle_gamma   90.00
#
_symmetry.space_group_name_H-M   'P 1'
#
loop_
_entity.id
_entity.type
_entity.pdbx_description
1 polymer ?
#
loop_
_entity_poly.entity_id
_entity_poly.type
_entity_poly.pdbx_seq_one_letter_code
_entity_poly.pdbx_strand_id
1 'polypeptide(L)'
;MEKSSPVLTVGDLNRAIAESLAEQFEFVLVSGEVSNFKAYDSGHWYFSLKDEEGQIRCVMFRGKNLQVGFMPQSGDQVEVSASVSMYVPRGDVQLTVHSLRKAGLGG
;
A
#
# COMPACT_ATOMS: atom_id res chain seq x y z
N MET A 1 -6.63 -39.70 3.10
CA MET A 1 -6.02 -39.40 4.17
C MET A 1 -5.86 -37.98 4.32
N GLU A 2 -5.95 -37.49 5.38
CA GLU A 2 -5.83 -36.22 5.43
C GLU A 2 -4.61 -35.85 5.99
N LYS A 3 -4.07 -34.78 5.61
CA LYS A 3 -2.95 -34.34 6.14
C LYS A 3 -3.19 -33.57 7.29
N SER A 4 -2.47 -33.76 8.31
CA SER A 4 -2.55 -32.96 9.45
C SER A 4 -1.91 -31.68 9.19
N SER A 5 -2.55 -30.60 9.45
CA SER A 5 -1.96 -29.29 9.33
C SER A 5 -1.53 -28.81 10.70
N PRO A 6 -0.39 -28.20 10.80
CA PRO A 6 0.02 -27.67 12.10
C PRO A 6 -0.93 -26.55 12.52
N VAL A 7 -1.11 -26.39 13.79
CA VAL A 7 -1.90 -25.29 14.32
C VAL A 7 -1.01 -24.06 14.36
N LEU A 8 -1.45 -23.00 13.71
CA LEU A 8 -0.70 -21.76 13.64
C LEU A 8 -1.20 -20.78 14.68
N THR A 9 -0.33 -19.96 15.19
CA THR A 9 -0.80 -18.80 15.96
C THR A 9 -1.29 -17.75 14.96
N VAL A 10 -2.02 -16.77 15.44
CA VAL A 10 -2.47 -15.69 14.59
C VAL A 10 -1.25 -14.98 13.98
N GLY A 11 -0.21 -14.78 14.78
CA GLY A 11 1.00 -14.14 14.25
C GLY A 11 1.66 -14.96 13.17
N ASP A 12 1.70 -16.29 13.33
CA ASP A 12 2.27 -17.17 12.31
C ASP A 12 1.49 -17.05 11.01
N LEU A 13 0.16 -17.05 11.10
CA LEU A 13 -0.67 -16.97 9.92
C LEU A 13 -0.49 -15.62 9.25
N ASN A 14 -0.51 -14.54 10.02
CA ASN A 14 -0.37 -13.21 9.44
C ASN A 14 1.00 -13.05 8.76
N ARG A 15 2.06 -13.60 9.37
CA ARG A 15 3.37 -13.54 8.74
C ARG A 15 3.41 -14.34 7.45
N ALA A 16 2.77 -15.50 7.42
CA ALA A 16 2.73 -16.32 6.21
C ALA A 16 1.97 -15.60 5.11
N ILE A 17 0.86 -14.95 5.45
CA ILE A 17 0.10 -14.19 4.48
C ILE A 17 0.94 -13.01 3.96
N ALA A 18 1.63 -12.32 4.87
CA ALA A 18 2.46 -11.18 4.48
C ALA A 18 3.55 -11.61 3.51
N GLU A 19 4.20 -12.74 3.77
CA GLU A 19 5.24 -13.23 2.90
C GLU A 19 4.70 -13.63 1.53
N SER A 20 3.54 -14.25 1.52
CA SER A 20 2.92 -14.65 0.26
C SER A 20 2.53 -13.42 -0.56
N LEU A 21 1.98 -12.41 0.07
CA LEU A 21 1.62 -11.18 -0.62
C LEU A 21 2.85 -10.49 -1.18
N ALA A 22 3.92 -10.44 -0.39
CA ALA A 22 5.15 -9.80 -0.84
C ALA A 22 5.72 -10.49 -2.07
N GLU A 23 5.62 -11.80 -2.13
CA GLU A 23 6.12 -12.54 -3.29
C GLU A 23 5.24 -12.36 -4.51
N GLN A 24 3.93 -12.40 -4.32
CA GLN A 24 3.02 -12.36 -5.44
C GLN A 24 2.78 -10.96 -5.97
N PHE A 25 2.89 -9.98 -5.12
CA PHE A 25 2.62 -8.59 -5.49
C PHE A 25 3.82 -7.71 -5.17
N GLU A 26 4.97 -8.16 -5.62
CA GLU A 26 6.21 -7.46 -5.39
C GLU A 26 6.23 -6.11 -6.08
N PHE A 27 5.59 -6.02 -7.22
CA PHE A 27 5.49 -4.76 -7.94
C PHE A 27 4.14 -4.69 -8.63
N VAL A 28 3.35 -3.69 -8.27
CA VAL A 28 2.05 -3.47 -8.90
C VAL A 28 1.89 -2.01 -9.25
N LEU A 29 1.10 -1.73 -10.26
CA LEU A 29 0.72 -0.38 -10.60
C LEU A 29 -0.75 -0.24 -10.27
N VAL A 30 -1.08 0.76 -9.47
CA VAL A 30 -2.43 0.92 -8.97
C VAL A 30 -2.87 2.35 -9.18
N SER A 31 -4.08 2.57 -9.67
CA SER A 31 -4.61 3.91 -9.79
C SER A 31 -5.76 4.09 -8.80
N GLY A 32 -5.95 5.28 -8.34
CA GLY A 32 -7.04 5.58 -7.44
C GLY A 32 -7.03 7.03 -7.02
N GLU A 33 -8.00 7.36 -6.21
CA GLU A 33 -8.12 8.72 -5.68
C GLU A 33 -7.50 8.76 -4.29
N VAL A 34 -6.67 9.76 -4.05
CA VAL A 34 -6.03 9.95 -2.75
C VAL A 34 -7.08 10.38 -1.72
N SER A 35 -7.01 9.80 -0.54
CA SER A 35 -7.93 10.08 0.53
C SER A 35 -7.15 10.07 1.84
N ASN A 36 -7.54 10.90 2.78
CA ASN A 36 -6.93 10.93 4.12
C ASN A 36 -5.41 11.11 4.11
N PHE A 37 -4.95 12.02 3.26
CA PHE A 37 -3.52 12.24 3.12
C PHE A 37 -2.94 12.93 4.34
N LYS A 38 -1.83 12.41 4.85
CA LYS A 38 -1.10 13.01 5.96
C LYS A 38 0.39 12.92 5.72
N ALA A 39 1.06 14.05 5.82
CA ALA A 39 2.51 14.11 5.76
C ALA A 39 3.00 14.36 7.19
N TYR A 40 3.74 13.42 7.72
CA TYR A 40 4.21 13.52 9.10
C TYR A 40 5.56 14.22 9.19
N ASP A 41 5.90 14.64 10.39
CA ASP A 41 7.17 15.31 10.63
C ASP A 41 8.37 14.45 10.26
N SER A 42 8.20 13.14 10.33
CA SER A 42 9.25 12.22 9.91
C SER A 42 9.54 12.30 8.42
N GLY A 43 8.64 12.90 7.66
CA GLY A 43 8.74 12.97 6.22
C GLY A 43 8.01 11.85 5.52
N HIS A 44 7.45 10.90 6.26
CA HIS A 44 6.68 9.80 5.65
C HIS A 44 5.28 10.26 5.35
N TRP A 45 4.71 9.76 4.26
CA TRP A 45 3.34 10.05 3.86
C TRP A 45 2.46 8.84 4.10
N TYR A 46 1.27 9.09 4.63
CA TYR A 46 0.27 8.05 4.82
C TYR A 46 -1.02 8.52 4.19
N PHE A 47 -1.65 7.66 3.41
CA PHE A 47 -2.89 8.02 2.74
C PHE A 47 -3.61 6.74 2.35
N SER A 48 -4.80 6.87 1.81
CA SER A 48 -5.52 5.74 1.24
C SER A 48 -5.73 6.02 -0.23
N LEU A 49 -5.76 4.97 -1.04
CA LEU A 49 -6.23 5.05 -2.41
C LEU A 49 -7.58 4.40 -2.45
N LYS A 50 -8.52 4.99 -3.16
CA LYS A 50 -9.85 4.45 -3.24
C LYS A 50 -10.42 4.60 -4.63
N ASP A 51 -11.42 3.79 -4.94
CA ASP A 51 -12.24 3.91 -6.13
C ASP A 51 -13.65 3.50 -5.75
N GLU A 52 -14.48 3.20 -6.72
CA GLU A 52 -15.87 2.88 -6.44
C GLU A 52 -16.05 1.58 -5.69
N GLU A 53 -15.08 0.68 -5.79
CA GLU A 53 -15.22 -0.65 -5.23
C GLU A 53 -14.44 -0.90 -3.97
N GLY A 54 -13.46 -0.11 -3.68
CA GLY A 54 -12.64 -0.39 -2.50
C GLY A 54 -11.64 0.67 -2.17
N GLN A 55 -10.90 0.41 -1.11
CA GLN A 55 -9.83 1.30 -0.72
C GLN A 55 -8.72 0.50 -0.07
N ILE A 56 -7.53 1.05 -0.10
CA ILE A 56 -6.36 0.40 0.48
C ILE A 56 -5.45 1.46 1.08
N ARG A 57 -4.87 1.14 2.22
CA ARG A 57 -3.94 2.05 2.88
C ARG A 57 -2.61 2.04 2.18
N CYS A 58 -1.98 3.20 2.15
CA CYS A 58 -0.68 3.37 1.52
C CYS A 58 0.28 4.07 2.46
N VAL A 59 1.54 3.65 2.40
CA VAL A 59 2.61 4.36 3.07
C VAL A 59 3.68 4.64 2.03
N MET A 60 4.22 5.84 2.02
CA MET A 60 5.30 6.20 1.13
C MET A 60 6.39 6.85 1.97
N PHE A 61 7.51 6.17 2.09
CA PHE A 61 8.57 6.61 2.99
C PHE A 61 9.31 7.80 2.40
N ARG A 62 9.90 8.56 3.29
CA ARG A 62 10.57 9.81 2.93
C ARG A 62 11.54 9.68 1.76
N GLY A 63 12.34 8.63 1.75
CA GLY A 63 13.31 8.45 0.69
C GLY A 63 12.68 8.33 -0.69
N LYS A 64 11.44 7.88 -0.74
CA LYS A 64 10.73 7.73 -2.00
C LYS A 64 9.95 8.98 -2.36
N ASN A 65 9.30 9.61 -1.39
CA ASN A 65 8.41 10.71 -1.71
C ASN A 65 9.15 11.99 -2.08
N LEU A 66 10.44 12.09 -1.77
CA LEU A 66 11.21 13.25 -2.18
C LEU A 66 11.28 13.40 -3.69
N GLN A 67 11.02 12.32 -4.41
CA GLN A 67 11.10 12.34 -5.87
C GLN A 67 9.80 12.66 -6.55
N VAL A 68 8.73 12.83 -5.80
CA VAL A 68 7.41 12.99 -6.39
C VAL A 68 7.24 14.33 -7.09
N GLY A 69 7.78 15.38 -6.55
CA GLY A 69 7.75 16.68 -7.19
C GLY A 69 6.51 17.51 -6.91
N PHE A 70 5.56 16.99 -6.17
CA PHE A 70 4.39 17.76 -5.75
C PHE A 70 3.83 17.13 -4.49
N MET A 71 2.98 17.85 -3.79
CA MET A 71 2.34 17.36 -2.57
C MET A 71 0.95 16.86 -2.92
N PRO A 72 0.70 15.55 -2.84
CA PRO A 72 -0.64 15.06 -3.15
C PRO A 72 -1.67 15.57 -2.15
N GLN A 73 -2.89 15.67 -2.60
CA GLN A 73 -3.98 16.12 -1.76
C GLN A 73 -5.14 15.17 -1.92
N SER A 74 -5.98 15.10 -0.90
CA SER A 74 -7.20 14.29 -0.98
C SER A 74 -8.01 14.76 -2.18
N GLY A 75 -8.45 13.83 -2.98
CA GLY A 75 -9.18 14.12 -4.20
C GLY A 75 -8.35 13.96 -5.46
N ASP A 76 -7.02 13.93 -5.34
CA ASP A 76 -6.18 13.77 -6.51
C ASP A 76 -6.28 12.37 -7.07
N GLN A 77 -6.35 12.25 -8.39
CA GLN A 77 -6.27 10.97 -9.06
C GLN A 77 -4.81 10.69 -9.36
N VAL A 78 -4.32 9.57 -8.90
CA VAL A 78 -2.90 9.24 -9.04
C VAL A 78 -2.71 7.80 -9.48
N GLU A 79 -1.51 7.51 -9.96
CA GLU A 79 -1.05 6.16 -10.20
C GLU A 79 0.18 5.95 -9.36
N VAL A 80 0.26 4.81 -8.71
CA VAL A 80 1.41 4.50 -7.87
C VAL A 80 2.03 3.19 -8.30
N SER A 81 3.34 3.08 -8.14
CA SER A 81 3.99 1.78 -8.17
C SER A 81 4.23 1.38 -6.73
N ALA A 82 3.98 0.15 -6.40
CA ALA A 82 3.99 -0.27 -5.01
C ALA A 82 4.21 -1.76 -4.86
N SER A 83 4.52 -2.16 -3.65
CA SER A 83 4.50 -3.56 -3.24
C SER A 83 3.34 -3.74 -2.29
N VAL A 84 2.72 -4.90 -2.32
CA VAL A 84 1.65 -5.19 -1.37
C VAL A 84 2.27 -5.80 -0.13
N SER A 85 1.89 -5.32 1.01
CA SER A 85 2.41 -5.83 2.28
C SER A 85 1.28 -5.90 3.29
N MET A 86 1.57 -6.42 4.45
CA MET A 86 0.61 -6.52 5.52
C MET A 86 1.25 -6.03 6.80
N TYR A 87 0.51 -5.22 7.54
CA TYR A 87 0.95 -4.85 8.87
C TYR A 87 0.57 -6.01 9.77
N VAL A 88 1.55 -6.85 10.09
CA VAL A 88 1.31 -8.13 10.75
C VAL A 88 0.53 -8.01 12.06
N PRO A 89 0.84 -7.05 12.94
CA PRO A 89 0.13 -6.98 14.21
C PRO A 89 -1.38 -6.81 14.09
N ARG A 90 -1.84 -6.18 13.01
CA ARG A 90 -3.26 -6.00 12.82
C ARG A 90 -3.85 -6.83 11.72
N GLY A 91 -3.02 -7.44 10.89
CA GLY A 91 -3.53 -8.16 9.73
C GLY A 91 -4.06 -7.28 8.64
N ASP A 92 -3.62 -6.01 8.60
CA ASP A 92 -4.11 -5.06 7.61
C ASP A 92 -3.24 -5.09 6.36
N VAL A 93 -3.87 -5.25 5.21
CA VAL A 93 -3.17 -5.19 3.92
C VAL A 93 -2.91 -3.73 3.58
N GLN A 94 -1.73 -3.44 3.08
CA GLN A 94 -1.37 -2.08 2.72
C GLN A 94 -0.42 -2.07 1.54
N LEU A 95 -0.27 -0.92 0.92
CA LEU A 95 0.71 -0.72 -0.14
C LEU A 95 1.90 0.03 0.39
N THR A 96 3.08 -0.44 0.04
CA THR A 96 4.31 0.33 0.25
C THR A 96 4.61 0.97 -1.09
N VAL A 97 4.41 2.28 -1.17
CA VAL A 97 4.44 2.99 -2.44
C VAL A 97 5.87 3.38 -2.78
N HIS A 98 6.29 3.11 -4.00
CA HIS A 98 7.63 3.43 -4.46
C HIS A 98 7.66 4.67 -5.34
N SER A 99 6.61 4.92 -6.09
CA SER A 99 6.52 6.12 -6.90
C SER A 99 5.06 6.54 -7.03
N LEU A 100 4.83 7.80 -7.30
CA LEU A 100 3.49 8.34 -7.38
C LEU A 100 3.46 9.45 -8.42
N ARG A 101 2.47 9.43 -9.29
CA ARG A 101 2.32 10.48 -10.27
C ARG A 101 0.86 10.78 -10.47
N LYS A 102 0.54 11.94 -11.00
CA LYS A 102 -0.83 12.27 -11.28
C LYS A 102 -1.34 11.44 -12.44
N ALA A 103 -2.56 10.95 -12.33
CA ALA A 103 -3.18 10.16 -13.38
C ALA A 103 -4.14 11.05 -14.17
N GLY A 104 -4.47 10.59 -15.36
CA GLY A 104 -5.49 11.28 -16.15
C GLY A 104 -5.06 12.59 -16.73
N LEU A 105 -3.78 12.84 -16.74
CA LEU A 105 -3.32 14.06 -17.29
C LEU A 105 -3.07 13.99 -18.76
N GLY A 106 -3.33 12.90 -19.31
CA GLY A 106 -3.04 12.75 -20.68
C GLY A 106 -3.81 13.62 -21.54
N GLY A 107 -4.67 14.19 -20.95
CA GLY A 107 -5.46 15.09 -21.75
C GLY A 107 -4.55 15.99 -22.37
#